data_e4d3216987c96385471f77730afabf25
#
_entry.id   e4d3216987c96385471f77730afabf25
#
_cell.length_a   1.000
_cell.length_b   1.000
_cell.length_c   1.000
_cell.angle_alpha   90.00
_cell.angle_beta   90.00
_cell.angle_gamma   90.00
#
_symmetry.space_group_name_H-M   'P 1'
#
loop_
_entity.id
_entity.type
_entity.pdbx_description
1 polymer ?
#
loop_
_entity_poly.entity_id
_entity_poly.type
_entity_poly.pdbx_seq_one_letter_code
_entity_poly.pdbx_strand_id
1 'polypeptide(L)'
;MGMIVALTGDSEKDFLRDAKKLLSHPFFSYLYGVEIRYDSLKRREEKLGKFLGELREILGDKKLIFTIRTNRQGGFFPYDKSYFQLNMMAMESGYPDYVDLEVELDSKGRQAFLDCHAMIQQLGGKCIASYHDFQKTPSRGECREILNALASYETDTIKLACMPRKEADVLNLMLASREWKDKNPGRNLISMSMGEMGKSSRVLGSLCGSKHSFVQAFTASAPGQFGIEEYVELWRSLEGRKNIALIGFMGSGKTTLGELLSEKLSLPLVELDRRLEEGFSMRISQYFKQFGEERFRREETKILKEVFEEERNLGLILSPGGGIVLREENRKLLKEQCFCIYLQLSPKAVLERLEKEAENRPVLQNKLDIRSIEKIMEERESLYQACGDAVLSVEGKSVEQCEEELRRILEEEFFLKKKEI
;
A
#
# COMPACT_ATOMS: atom_id res chain seq x y z
N MET A 1 -2.25 0.53 6.03
CA MET A 1 -2.75 1.92 6.05
C MET A 1 -2.35 2.59 4.74
N GLY A 2 -3.28 3.24 4.00
CA GLY A 2 -2.97 3.87 2.72
C GLY A 2 -2.20 5.19 2.89
N MET A 3 -1.28 5.49 1.97
CA MET A 3 -0.54 6.76 1.95
C MET A 3 -1.20 7.75 1.00
N ILE A 4 -1.33 9.00 1.43
CA ILE A 4 -1.81 10.13 0.62
C ILE A 4 -0.69 11.16 0.58
N VAL A 5 -0.26 11.55 -0.62
CA VAL A 5 0.66 12.68 -0.81
C VAL A 5 -0.14 13.95 -1.01
N ALA A 6 0.14 14.97 -0.22
CA ALA A 6 -0.44 16.29 -0.43
C ALA A 6 0.51 17.15 -1.26
N LEU A 7 0.04 17.60 -2.42
CA LEU A 7 0.74 18.56 -3.27
C LEU A 7 0.30 19.97 -2.97
N THR A 8 1.28 20.89 -2.93
CA THR A 8 1.09 22.32 -2.80
C THR A 8 1.89 23.03 -3.89
N GLY A 9 1.46 24.21 -4.31
CA GLY A 9 2.18 24.97 -5.34
C GLY A 9 1.64 26.40 -5.46
N ASP A 10 2.48 27.31 -5.95
CA ASP A 10 2.10 28.69 -6.20
C ASP A 10 1.31 28.88 -7.50
N SER A 11 1.44 27.90 -8.42
CA SER A 11 0.78 27.87 -9.72
C SER A 11 0.34 26.45 -10.10
N GLU A 12 -0.62 26.33 -11.05
CA GLU A 12 -1.05 25.03 -11.60
C GLU A 12 0.13 24.27 -12.24
N LYS A 13 1.08 24.96 -12.83
CA LYS A 13 2.30 24.37 -13.40
C LYS A 13 3.17 23.68 -12.34
N ASP A 14 3.21 24.21 -11.12
CA ASP A 14 3.96 23.58 -10.03
C ASP A 14 3.33 22.25 -9.65
N PHE A 15 2.01 22.17 -9.53
CA PHE A 15 1.30 20.94 -9.26
C PHE A 15 1.53 19.89 -10.34
N LEU A 16 1.42 20.27 -11.62
CA LEU A 16 1.63 19.36 -12.75
C LEU A 16 3.07 18.86 -12.82
N ARG A 17 4.05 19.74 -12.57
CA ARG A 17 5.47 19.38 -12.45
C ARG A 17 5.69 18.35 -11.35
N ASP A 18 5.14 18.61 -10.17
CA ASP A 18 5.36 17.77 -8.99
C ASP A 18 4.56 16.44 -9.09
N ALA A 19 3.37 16.44 -9.73
CA ALA A 19 2.66 15.22 -10.07
C ALA A 19 3.46 14.34 -11.05
N LYS A 20 4.10 14.92 -12.07
CA LYS A 20 4.99 14.17 -12.98
C LYS A 20 6.22 13.60 -12.28
N LYS A 21 6.84 14.36 -11.37
CA LYS A 21 7.94 13.85 -10.55
C LYS A 21 7.50 12.72 -9.64
N LEU A 22 6.29 12.85 -9.05
CA LEU A 22 5.72 11.83 -8.18
C LEU A 22 5.46 10.52 -8.94
N LEU A 23 5.04 10.58 -10.20
CA LEU A 23 4.86 9.40 -11.06
C LEU A 23 6.15 8.57 -11.20
N SER A 24 7.30 9.24 -11.22
CA SER A 24 8.63 8.59 -11.30
C SER A 24 9.19 8.16 -9.93
N HIS A 25 8.44 8.39 -8.85
CA HIS A 25 8.88 8.05 -7.51
C HIS A 25 8.80 6.54 -7.27
N PRO A 26 9.82 5.87 -6.69
CA PRO A 26 9.82 4.41 -6.46
C PRO A 26 8.59 3.89 -5.70
N PHE A 27 8.04 4.71 -4.83
CA PHE A 27 6.86 4.36 -4.02
C PHE A 27 5.52 4.85 -4.59
N PHE A 28 5.48 5.32 -5.85
CA PHE A 28 4.23 5.81 -6.45
C PHE A 28 3.14 4.75 -6.50
N SER A 29 3.48 3.50 -6.83
CA SER A 29 2.54 2.38 -6.86
C SER A 29 1.84 2.13 -5.52
N TYR A 30 2.47 2.45 -4.41
CA TYR A 30 1.95 2.26 -3.06
C TYR A 30 1.06 3.39 -2.55
N LEU A 31 0.97 4.48 -3.28
CA LEU A 31 0.10 5.58 -2.91
C LEU A 31 -1.37 5.19 -3.09
N TYR A 32 -2.18 5.45 -2.09
CA TYR A 32 -3.63 5.40 -2.20
C TYR A 32 -4.15 6.54 -3.08
N GLY A 33 -3.61 7.74 -2.88
CA GLY A 33 -4.05 8.91 -3.61
C GLY A 33 -3.17 10.13 -3.42
N VAL A 34 -3.55 11.19 -4.13
CA VAL A 34 -2.89 12.49 -4.10
C VAL A 34 -3.92 13.56 -3.75
N GLU A 35 -3.61 14.36 -2.74
CA GLU A 35 -4.38 15.54 -2.34
C GLU A 35 -3.83 16.78 -3.05
N ILE A 36 -4.71 17.54 -3.66
CA ILE A 36 -4.39 18.82 -4.30
C ILE A 36 -4.83 19.94 -3.35
N ARG A 37 -3.88 20.63 -2.73
CA ARG A 37 -4.10 21.80 -1.85
C ARG A 37 -4.31 23.05 -2.69
N TYR A 38 -5.51 23.15 -3.28
CA TYR A 38 -5.87 24.23 -4.21
C TYR A 38 -5.85 25.63 -3.55
N ASP A 39 -5.97 25.70 -2.24
CA ASP A 39 -5.84 26.90 -1.46
C ASP A 39 -4.43 27.52 -1.50
N SER A 40 -3.40 26.74 -1.80
CA SER A 40 -2.02 27.22 -1.90
C SER A 40 -1.72 28.06 -3.15
N LEU A 41 -2.59 28.01 -4.17
CA LEU A 41 -2.42 28.79 -5.40
C LEU A 41 -2.49 30.30 -5.15
N LYS A 42 -1.43 31.02 -5.55
CA LYS A 42 -1.39 32.50 -5.54
C LYS A 42 -2.24 33.12 -6.63
N ARG A 43 -2.35 32.46 -7.78
CA ARG A 43 -3.20 32.86 -8.90
C ARG A 43 -4.01 31.67 -9.37
N ARG A 44 -5.32 31.84 -9.46
CA ARG A 44 -6.23 30.85 -9.97
C ARG A 44 -6.54 31.17 -11.43
N GLU A 45 -6.31 30.22 -12.31
CA GLU A 45 -6.72 30.34 -13.70
C GLU A 45 -8.19 29.93 -13.82
N GLU A 46 -8.92 30.49 -14.80
CA GLU A 46 -10.36 30.27 -14.96
C GLU A 46 -10.75 28.85 -15.42
N LYS A 47 -9.78 27.94 -15.56
CA LYS A 47 -9.99 26.62 -16.19
C LYS A 47 -9.74 25.44 -15.24
N LEU A 48 -10.36 25.47 -14.05
CA LEU A 48 -10.24 24.42 -13.02
C LEU A 48 -10.41 22.99 -13.61
N GLY A 49 -11.43 22.78 -14.44
CA GLY A 49 -11.67 21.47 -15.06
C GLY A 49 -10.52 20.98 -15.94
N LYS A 50 -9.90 21.87 -16.72
CA LYS A 50 -8.74 21.51 -17.54
C LYS A 50 -7.55 21.10 -16.68
N PHE A 51 -7.24 21.87 -15.64
CA PHE A 51 -6.17 21.58 -14.70
C PHE A 51 -6.35 20.21 -14.00
N LEU A 52 -7.58 19.94 -13.52
CA LEU A 52 -7.90 18.66 -12.89
C LEU A 52 -7.84 17.49 -13.88
N GLY A 53 -8.21 17.72 -15.15
CA GLY A 53 -8.07 16.74 -16.22
C GLY A 53 -6.61 16.36 -16.50
N GLU A 54 -5.72 17.34 -16.59
CA GLU A 54 -4.28 17.12 -16.78
C GLU A 54 -3.67 16.36 -15.59
N LEU A 55 -4.10 16.66 -14.36
CA LEU A 55 -3.68 15.90 -13.17
C LEU A 55 -4.17 14.45 -13.20
N ARG A 56 -5.42 14.22 -13.61
CA ARG A 56 -5.98 12.87 -13.75
C ARG A 56 -5.22 12.03 -14.76
N GLU A 57 -4.85 12.61 -15.91
CA GLU A 57 -4.03 11.93 -16.92
C GLU A 57 -2.66 11.51 -16.36
N ILE A 58 -2.02 12.37 -15.57
CA ILE A 58 -0.72 12.06 -14.94
C ILE A 58 -0.87 11.00 -13.84
N LEU A 59 -1.87 11.13 -12.97
CA LEU A 59 -2.00 10.29 -11.77
C LEU A 59 -2.68 8.94 -12.02
N GLY A 60 -3.31 8.75 -13.19
CA GLY A 60 -3.94 7.50 -13.59
C GLY A 60 -5.05 7.07 -12.63
N ASP A 61 -4.91 5.88 -12.05
CA ASP A 61 -5.89 5.24 -11.14
C ASP A 61 -5.82 5.72 -9.68
N LYS A 62 -4.80 6.50 -9.33
CA LYS A 62 -4.65 7.02 -7.97
C LYS A 62 -5.81 7.93 -7.58
N LYS A 63 -6.26 7.83 -6.32
CA LYS A 63 -7.36 8.68 -5.84
C LYS A 63 -6.96 10.14 -5.84
N LEU A 64 -7.72 10.96 -6.54
CA LEU A 64 -7.54 12.41 -6.61
C LEU A 64 -8.44 13.08 -5.57
N ILE A 65 -7.84 13.73 -4.59
CA ILE A 65 -8.53 14.43 -3.51
C ILE A 65 -8.39 15.92 -3.74
N PHE A 66 -9.51 16.61 -3.94
CA PHE A 66 -9.53 18.06 -4.06
C PHE A 66 -9.77 18.69 -2.69
N THR A 67 -8.88 19.59 -2.28
CA THR A 67 -8.92 20.23 -0.98
C THR A 67 -8.70 21.73 -1.11
N ILE A 68 -9.62 22.50 -0.53
CA ILE A 68 -9.47 23.93 -0.28
C ILE A 68 -9.43 24.11 1.23
N ARG A 69 -8.26 24.41 1.81
CA ARG A 69 -8.14 24.68 3.24
C ARG A 69 -8.39 26.15 3.50
N THR A 70 -9.32 26.44 4.41
CA THR A 70 -9.67 27.83 4.73
C THR A 70 -8.75 28.44 5.79
N ASN A 71 -8.75 29.74 5.88
CA ASN A 71 -8.01 30.50 6.89
C ASN A 71 -8.48 30.21 8.33
N ARG A 72 -9.67 29.62 8.51
CA ARG A 72 -10.19 29.17 9.81
C ARG A 72 -9.50 27.90 10.30
N GLN A 73 -9.06 27.07 9.37
CA GLN A 73 -8.44 25.78 9.65
C GLN A 73 -7.02 25.66 9.07
N GLY A 74 -6.27 26.79 9.08
CA GLY A 74 -4.83 26.82 8.78
C GLY A 74 -4.46 26.87 7.30
N GLY A 75 -5.41 27.19 6.42
CA GLY A 75 -5.16 27.43 5.00
C GLY A 75 -5.21 28.91 4.62
N PHE A 76 -5.37 29.16 3.32
CA PHE A 76 -5.29 30.53 2.76
C PHE A 76 -6.61 31.02 2.16
N PHE A 77 -7.62 30.16 2.07
CA PHE A 77 -8.89 30.49 1.42
C PHE A 77 -9.91 31.08 2.41
N PRO A 78 -10.75 32.06 2.03
CA PRO A 78 -11.82 32.51 2.88
C PRO A 78 -12.93 31.45 3.02
N TYR A 79 -13.53 31.32 4.21
CA TYR A 79 -14.70 30.47 4.40
C TYR A 79 -15.97 31.27 4.10
N ASP A 80 -16.38 31.26 2.83
CA ASP A 80 -17.56 31.97 2.32
C ASP A 80 -18.27 31.17 1.20
N LYS A 81 -19.18 31.79 0.49
CA LYS A 81 -19.92 31.13 -0.60
C LYS A 81 -19.00 30.61 -1.72
N SER A 82 -17.89 31.29 -1.98
CA SER A 82 -16.95 30.90 -3.04
C SER A 82 -16.24 29.59 -2.71
N TYR A 83 -16.04 29.27 -1.42
CA TYR A 83 -15.51 28.01 -0.95
C TYR A 83 -16.36 26.81 -1.41
N PHE A 84 -17.66 26.85 -1.18
CA PHE A 84 -18.56 25.79 -1.61
C PHE A 84 -18.72 25.72 -3.12
N GLN A 85 -18.79 26.87 -3.80
CA GLN A 85 -18.90 26.94 -5.27
C GLN A 85 -17.69 26.26 -5.95
N LEU A 86 -16.48 26.56 -5.50
CA LEU A 86 -15.26 25.94 -6.07
C LEU A 86 -15.19 24.44 -5.83
N ASN A 87 -15.61 23.96 -4.66
CA ASN A 87 -15.67 22.53 -4.38
C ASN A 87 -16.70 21.82 -5.30
N MET A 88 -17.85 22.46 -5.56
CA MET A 88 -18.83 21.95 -6.51
C MET A 88 -18.29 21.95 -7.94
N MET A 89 -17.70 23.05 -8.40
CA MET A 89 -17.07 23.14 -9.73
C MET A 89 -15.96 22.09 -9.94
N ALA A 90 -15.17 21.81 -8.90
CA ALA A 90 -14.18 20.74 -8.97
C ALA A 90 -14.85 19.38 -9.21
N MET A 91 -15.93 19.09 -8.51
CA MET A 91 -16.64 17.82 -8.68
C MET A 91 -17.40 17.73 -9.99
N GLU A 92 -18.00 18.83 -10.47
CA GLU A 92 -18.64 18.92 -11.78
C GLU A 92 -17.68 18.61 -12.95
N SER A 93 -16.38 18.82 -12.76
CA SER A 93 -15.35 18.46 -13.73
C SER A 93 -15.24 16.94 -13.96
N GLY A 94 -15.75 16.11 -13.03
CA GLY A 94 -15.73 14.66 -13.09
C GLY A 94 -14.37 14.00 -12.79
N TYR A 95 -13.33 14.78 -12.42
CA TYR A 95 -11.99 14.24 -12.22
C TYR A 95 -11.64 13.87 -10.77
N PRO A 96 -12.02 14.63 -9.71
CA PRO A 96 -11.74 14.24 -8.33
C PRO A 96 -12.55 13.01 -7.90
N ASP A 97 -11.93 12.11 -7.15
CA ASP A 97 -12.63 11.02 -6.46
C ASP A 97 -13.21 11.49 -5.13
N TYR A 98 -12.53 12.44 -4.47
CA TYR A 98 -12.90 12.98 -3.17
C TYR A 98 -12.81 14.50 -3.15
N VAL A 99 -13.72 15.10 -2.38
CA VAL A 99 -13.63 16.51 -1.95
C VAL A 99 -13.52 16.56 -0.43
N ASP A 100 -12.55 17.33 0.08
CA ASP A 100 -12.37 17.59 1.52
C ASP A 100 -13.15 18.86 1.89
N LEU A 101 -14.23 18.71 2.64
CA LEU A 101 -15.06 19.80 3.13
C LEU A 101 -14.83 20.04 4.62
N GLU A 102 -14.54 21.28 4.98
CA GLU A 102 -14.37 21.69 6.38
C GLU A 102 -15.71 21.79 7.11
N VAL A 103 -15.72 21.30 8.34
CA VAL A 103 -16.85 21.40 9.25
C VAL A 103 -16.59 22.49 10.27
N GLU A 104 -17.58 23.39 10.45
CA GLU A 104 -17.63 24.36 11.53
C GLU A 104 -18.42 23.76 12.71
N LEU A 105 -17.80 23.69 13.88
CA LEU A 105 -18.41 23.06 15.07
C LEU A 105 -19.57 23.86 15.66
N ASP A 106 -19.65 25.17 15.37
CA ASP A 106 -20.73 26.04 15.78
C ASP A 106 -22.00 25.95 14.90
N SER A 107 -22.03 24.98 14.01
CA SER A 107 -23.10 24.73 13.03
C SER A 107 -23.31 25.85 11.99
N LYS A 108 -22.50 26.89 12.00
CA LYS A 108 -22.49 27.87 10.92
C LYS A 108 -22.03 27.22 9.62
N GLY A 109 -22.78 27.41 8.55
CA GLY A 109 -22.49 26.78 7.27
C GLY A 109 -22.94 25.31 7.14
N ARG A 110 -23.60 24.71 8.16
CA ARG A 110 -24.07 23.31 8.08
C ARG A 110 -24.94 23.05 6.86
N GLN A 111 -25.90 23.94 6.56
CA GLN A 111 -26.78 23.75 5.40
C GLN A 111 -25.99 23.81 4.10
N ALA A 112 -25.09 24.79 3.93
CA ALA A 112 -24.25 24.90 2.74
C ALA A 112 -23.32 23.67 2.56
N PHE A 113 -22.81 23.11 3.67
CA PHE A 113 -22.07 21.86 3.64
C PHE A 113 -22.93 20.70 3.12
N LEU A 114 -24.15 20.53 3.67
CA LEU A 114 -25.07 19.45 3.31
C LEU A 114 -25.51 19.56 1.84
N ASP A 115 -25.79 20.77 1.35
CA ASP A 115 -26.14 21.03 -0.04
C ASP A 115 -24.97 20.65 -0.98
N CYS A 116 -23.75 21.06 -0.62
CA CYS A 116 -22.54 20.72 -1.36
C CYS A 116 -22.27 19.20 -1.34
N HIS A 117 -22.40 18.55 -0.17
CA HIS A 117 -22.23 17.09 -0.03
C HIS A 117 -23.24 16.31 -0.86
N ALA A 118 -24.53 16.72 -0.83
CA ALA A 118 -25.58 16.10 -1.64
C ALA A 118 -25.26 16.17 -3.14
N MET A 119 -24.76 17.31 -3.62
CA MET A 119 -24.34 17.49 -5.00
C MET A 119 -23.13 16.60 -5.35
N ILE A 120 -22.11 16.54 -4.48
CA ILE A 120 -20.95 15.65 -4.67
C ILE A 120 -21.41 14.21 -4.82
N GLN A 121 -22.34 13.73 -3.99
CA GLN A 121 -22.90 12.38 -4.08
C GLN A 121 -23.66 12.14 -5.38
N GLN A 122 -24.48 13.09 -5.83
CA GLN A 122 -25.22 13.02 -7.10
C GLN A 122 -24.27 12.89 -8.30
N LEU A 123 -23.11 13.52 -8.23
CA LEU A 123 -22.05 13.43 -9.26
C LEU A 123 -21.16 12.17 -9.12
N GLY A 124 -21.47 11.27 -8.18
CA GLY A 124 -20.73 10.03 -7.95
C GLY A 124 -19.42 10.19 -7.20
N GLY A 125 -19.13 11.38 -6.66
CA GLY A 125 -17.96 11.67 -5.86
C GLY A 125 -18.13 11.28 -4.40
N LYS A 126 -17.03 11.35 -3.64
CA LYS A 126 -16.97 11.07 -2.21
C LYS A 126 -16.55 12.30 -1.43
N CYS A 127 -16.99 12.39 -0.18
CA CYS A 127 -16.74 13.53 0.68
C CYS A 127 -15.95 13.13 1.92
N ILE A 128 -14.97 13.98 2.28
CA ILE A 128 -14.25 13.93 3.55
C ILE A 128 -14.76 15.11 4.39
N ALA A 129 -15.45 14.85 5.52
CA ALA A 129 -15.76 15.88 6.49
C ALA A 129 -14.55 16.10 7.41
N SER A 130 -13.92 17.25 7.36
CA SER A 130 -12.68 17.52 8.07
C SER A 130 -12.78 18.64 9.10
N TYR A 131 -12.02 18.48 10.20
CA TYR A 131 -11.80 19.53 11.19
C TYR A 131 -10.32 19.56 11.60
N HIS A 132 -9.76 20.77 11.65
CA HIS A 132 -8.36 20.99 12.01
C HIS A 132 -8.25 22.04 13.11
N ASP A 133 -7.58 21.69 14.23
CA ASP A 133 -7.24 22.65 15.28
C ASP A 133 -5.70 22.82 15.30
N PHE A 134 -5.23 23.93 14.78
CA PHE A 134 -3.81 24.28 14.74
C PHE A 134 -3.27 24.89 16.04
N GLN A 135 -4.14 25.11 17.04
CA GLN A 135 -3.76 25.75 18.28
C GLN A 135 -3.58 24.77 19.43
N LYS A 136 -4.42 23.73 19.49
CA LYS A 136 -4.42 22.77 20.59
C LYS A 136 -4.98 21.41 20.16
N THR A 137 -4.77 20.42 20.99
CA THR A 137 -5.54 19.18 20.98
C THR A 137 -6.59 19.28 22.10
N PRO A 138 -7.88 19.16 21.80
CA PRO A 138 -8.94 19.08 22.80
C PRO A 138 -8.76 17.86 23.73
N SER A 139 -9.44 17.87 24.87
CA SER A 139 -9.45 16.70 25.77
C SER A 139 -9.98 15.45 25.04
N ARG A 140 -9.68 14.26 25.58
CA ARG A 140 -10.16 12.97 25.02
C ARG A 140 -11.67 12.93 24.84
N GLY A 141 -12.44 13.51 25.80
CA GLY A 141 -13.89 13.61 25.70
C GLY A 141 -14.33 14.52 24.56
N GLU A 142 -13.79 15.72 24.50
CA GLU A 142 -14.09 16.70 23.43
C GLU A 142 -13.67 16.17 22.04
N CYS A 143 -12.55 15.47 21.91
CA CYS A 143 -12.16 14.83 20.65
C CYS A 143 -13.23 13.83 20.18
N ARG A 144 -13.83 13.03 21.08
CA ARG A 144 -14.94 12.12 20.73
C ARG A 144 -16.19 12.86 20.31
N GLU A 145 -16.50 13.96 20.97
CA GLU A 145 -17.65 14.83 20.60
C GLU A 145 -17.44 15.42 19.20
N ILE A 146 -16.23 15.89 18.88
CA ILE A 146 -15.88 16.38 17.55
C ILE A 146 -16.03 15.26 16.51
N LEU A 147 -15.52 14.06 16.78
CA LEU A 147 -15.66 12.91 15.87
C LEU A 147 -17.14 12.55 15.65
N ASN A 148 -17.99 12.61 16.68
CA ASN A 148 -19.42 12.41 16.54
C ASN A 148 -20.08 13.54 15.72
N ALA A 149 -19.67 14.78 15.94
CA ALA A 149 -20.15 15.91 15.16
C ALA A 149 -19.79 15.77 13.66
N LEU A 150 -18.55 15.40 13.35
CA LEU A 150 -18.13 15.10 11.97
C LEU A 150 -18.93 13.94 11.36
N ALA A 151 -19.17 12.88 12.13
CA ALA A 151 -19.93 11.73 11.67
C ALA A 151 -21.41 12.04 11.39
N SER A 152 -21.98 13.07 12.04
CA SER A 152 -23.36 13.51 11.81
C SER A 152 -23.61 14.14 10.43
N TYR A 153 -22.56 14.38 9.65
CA TYR A 153 -22.66 14.83 8.25
C TYR A 153 -22.77 13.67 7.25
N GLU A 154 -22.67 12.41 7.72
CA GLU A 154 -22.86 11.18 6.95
C GLU A 154 -21.99 11.06 5.71
N THR A 155 -20.79 11.66 5.73
CA THR A 155 -19.82 11.61 4.66
C THR A 155 -19.08 10.26 4.61
N ASP A 156 -18.41 9.97 3.50
CA ASP A 156 -17.64 8.71 3.27
C ASP A 156 -16.48 8.55 4.26
N THR A 157 -15.88 9.66 4.65
CA THR A 157 -14.72 9.69 5.56
C THR A 157 -14.81 10.90 6.47
N ILE A 158 -14.44 10.75 7.73
CA ILE A 158 -14.24 11.88 8.64
C ILE A 158 -12.75 12.07 8.91
N LYS A 159 -12.32 13.32 9.10
CA LYS A 159 -10.91 13.67 9.32
C LYS A 159 -10.77 14.64 10.49
N LEU A 160 -9.92 14.26 11.46
CA LEU A 160 -9.60 15.09 12.63
C LEU A 160 -8.08 15.26 12.74
N ALA A 161 -7.60 16.52 12.71
CA ALA A 161 -6.20 16.84 12.90
C ALA A 161 -6.04 17.93 13.96
N CYS A 162 -5.22 17.66 15.00
CA CYS A 162 -5.02 18.59 16.11
C CYS A 162 -3.55 18.83 16.40
N MET A 163 -3.20 20.05 16.85
CA MET A 163 -1.85 20.42 17.25
C MET A 163 -1.63 20.08 18.72
N PRO A 164 -0.72 19.15 19.07
CA PRO A 164 -0.41 18.84 20.46
C PRO A 164 0.47 19.94 21.08
N ARG A 165 0.23 20.24 22.35
CA ARG A 165 1.08 21.11 23.18
C ARG A 165 1.97 20.32 24.15
N LYS A 166 1.62 19.05 24.39
CA LYS A 166 2.35 18.09 25.24
C LYS A 166 2.11 16.67 24.73
N GLU A 167 2.98 15.73 25.10
CA GLU A 167 2.90 14.33 24.68
C GLU A 167 1.57 13.65 25.01
N ALA A 168 1.00 13.97 26.18
CA ALA A 168 -0.32 13.46 26.58
C ALA A 168 -1.44 13.86 25.60
N ASP A 169 -1.30 14.96 24.86
CA ASP A 169 -2.29 15.38 23.86
C ASP A 169 -2.31 14.44 22.66
N VAL A 170 -1.13 13.92 22.27
CA VAL A 170 -1.01 12.91 21.20
C VAL A 170 -1.74 11.64 21.62
N LEU A 171 -1.47 11.14 22.84
CA LEU A 171 -2.12 9.94 23.38
C LEU A 171 -3.62 10.12 23.52
N ASN A 172 -4.09 11.29 23.99
CA ASN A 172 -5.52 11.59 24.12
C ASN A 172 -6.25 11.51 22.77
N LEU A 173 -5.70 12.11 21.71
CA LEU A 173 -6.29 12.03 20.38
C LEU A 173 -6.30 10.59 19.85
N MET A 174 -5.20 9.86 20.01
CA MET A 174 -5.09 8.46 19.59
C MET A 174 -6.12 7.57 20.28
N LEU A 175 -6.25 7.68 21.61
CA LEU A 175 -7.24 6.93 22.38
C LEU A 175 -8.68 7.31 22.03
N ALA A 176 -8.96 8.61 21.88
CA ALA A 176 -10.29 9.08 21.46
C ALA A 176 -10.68 8.51 20.08
N SER A 177 -9.72 8.49 19.15
CA SER A 177 -9.90 7.94 17.80
C SER A 177 -10.18 6.44 17.85
N ARG A 178 -9.41 5.69 18.64
CA ARG A 178 -9.61 4.25 18.80
C ARG A 178 -10.97 3.93 19.40
N GLU A 179 -11.33 4.57 20.50
CA GLU A 179 -12.65 4.38 21.16
C GLU A 179 -13.82 4.71 20.26
N TRP A 180 -13.67 5.79 19.46
CA TRP A 180 -14.69 6.17 18.50
C TRP A 180 -14.81 5.11 17.40
N LYS A 181 -13.68 4.64 16.87
CA LYS A 181 -13.64 3.63 15.81
C LYS A 181 -14.22 2.29 16.26
N ASP A 182 -13.97 1.86 17.49
CA ASP A 182 -14.54 0.62 18.05
C ASP A 182 -16.08 0.65 18.11
N LYS A 183 -16.65 1.83 18.36
CA LYS A 183 -18.11 2.05 18.35
C LYS A 183 -18.68 2.23 16.94
N ASN A 184 -17.84 2.56 15.97
CA ASN A 184 -18.22 2.86 14.58
C ASN A 184 -17.37 2.07 13.58
N PRO A 185 -17.36 0.73 13.61
CA PRO A 185 -16.42 -0.11 12.84
C PRO A 185 -16.54 0.07 11.32
N GLY A 186 -17.74 0.34 10.81
CA GLY A 186 -18.00 0.57 9.38
C GLY A 186 -17.61 1.96 8.85
N ARG A 187 -17.27 2.93 9.73
CA ARG A 187 -16.99 4.32 9.31
C ARG A 187 -15.51 4.52 9.02
N ASN A 188 -15.18 5.25 7.96
CA ASN A 188 -13.79 5.60 7.65
C ASN A 188 -13.35 6.81 8.49
N LEU A 189 -12.19 6.68 9.14
CA LEU A 189 -11.56 7.71 9.94
C LEU A 189 -10.17 8.03 9.42
N ILE A 190 -9.82 9.30 9.41
CA ILE A 190 -8.46 9.82 9.30
C ILE A 190 -8.22 10.67 10.56
N SER A 191 -7.26 10.29 11.37
CA SER A 191 -6.94 11.02 12.61
C SER A 191 -5.44 11.14 12.76
N MET A 192 -4.98 12.35 13.13
CA MET A 192 -3.55 12.61 13.34
C MET A 192 -3.28 13.79 14.27
N SER A 193 -2.25 13.67 15.07
CA SER A 193 -1.61 14.82 15.70
C SER A 193 -0.62 15.48 14.73
N MET A 194 -0.59 16.82 14.75
CA MET A 194 0.29 17.63 13.91
C MET A 194 1.63 17.94 14.60
N GLY A 195 2.56 18.51 13.87
CA GLY A 195 3.88 18.88 14.38
C GLY A 195 4.80 17.69 14.66
N GLU A 196 6.05 17.99 15.04
CA GLU A 196 7.07 16.97 15.32
C GLU A 196 6.65 16.02 16.45
N MET A 197 6.06 16.55 17.51
CA MET A 197 5.54 15.76 18.64
C MET A 197 4.45 14.78 18.21
N GLY A 198 3.67 15.14 17.19
CA GLY A 198 2.56 14.34 16.67
C GLY A 198 2.95 13.26 15.66
N LYS A 199 4.22 13.18 15.24
CA LYS A 199 4.71 12.25 14.21
C LYS A 199 4.33 10.80 14.48
N SER A 200 4.48 10.33 15.72
CA SER A 200 4.15 8.95 16.11
C SER A 200 2.69 8.57 15.79
N SER A 201 1.74 9.50 15.94
CA SER A 201 0.34 9.25 15.63
C SER A 201 0.08 8.96 14.15
N ARG A 202 0.95 9.41 13.24
CA ARG A 202 0.83 9.16 11.80
C ARG A 202 1.25 7.75 11.41
N VAL A 203 2.28 7.23 12.06
CA VAL A 203 2.79 5.87 11.80
C VAL A 203 1.94 4.84 12.54
N LEU A 204 1.56 5.13 13.80
CA LEU A 204 0.69 4.28 14.62
C LEU A 204 -0.80 4.46 14.32
N GLY A 205 -1.17 5.26 13.32
CA GLY A 205 -2.55 5.62 13.01
C GLY A 205 -3.47 4.41 12.78
N SER A 206 -2.96 3.32 12.22
CA SER A 206 -3.73 2.08 12.04
C SER A 206 -4.20 1.49 13.37
N LEU A 207 -3.39 1.56 14.43
CA LEU A 207 -3.77 1.12 15.79
C LEU A 207 -4.92 1.95 16.36
N CYS A 208 -5.03 3.19 15.91
CA CYS A 208 -6.10 4.13 16.34
C CYS A 208 -7.31 4.13 15.41
N GLY A 209 -7.31 3.26 14.38
CA GLY A 209 -8.40 3.14 13.42
C GLY A 209 -8.34 4.15 12.28
N SER A 210 -7.26 4.93 12.13
CA SER A 210 -7.04 5.79 10.98
C SER A 210 -6.75 4.95 9.73
N LYS A 211 -7.50 5.22 8.64
CA LYS A 211 -7.40 4.46 7.39
C LYS A 211 -6.23 4.90 6.51
N HIS A 212 -5.88 6.18 6.56
CA HIS A 212 -4.85 6.79 5.73
C HIS A 212 -3.93 7.69 6.54
N SER A 213 -2.69 7.83 6.07
CA SER A 213 -1.73 8.82 6.58
C SER A 213 -1.30 9.75 5.45
N PHE A 214 -1.08 11.03 5.80
CA PHE A 214 -0.56 12.03 4.89
C PHE A 214 0.96 12.10 4.99
N VAL A 215 1.61 11.93 3.85
CA VAL A 215 3.07 11.98 3.70
C VAL A 215 3.48 13.09 2.72
N GLN A 216 4.73 13.52 2.78
CA GLN A 216 5.29 14.50 1.86
C GLN A 216 6.20 13.82 0.82
N ALA A 217 6.09 14.26 -0.44
CA ALA A 217 7.03 13.83 -1.48
C ALA A 217 8.14 14.88 -1.72
N PHE A 218 7.80 16.16 -1.62
CA PHE A 218 8.70 17.27 -1.93
C PHE A 218 8.69 18.31 -0.80
N THR A 219 7.55 18.94 -0.58
CA THR A 219 7.36 19.99 0.43
C THR A 219 6.25 19.57 1.37
N ALA A 220 6.46 19.74 2.67
CA ALA A 220 5.44 19.45 3.66
C ALA A 220 4.23 20.37 3.49
N SER A 221 3.03 19.82 3.37
CA SER A 221 1.77 20.57 3.33
C SER A 221 1.23 20.89 4.73
N ALA A 222 1.75 20.22 5.75
CA ALA A 222 1.44 20.45 7.17
C ALA A 222 2.64 20.05 8.05
N PRO A 223 2.80 20.66 9.25
CA PRO A 223 3.88 20.32 10.17
C PRO A 223 3.87 18.85 10.59
N GLY A 224 5.06 18.24 10.70
CA GLY A 224 5.24 16.86 11.18
C GLY A 224 4.84 15.78 10.17
N GLN A 225 4.79 16.08 8.88
CA GLN A 225 4.69 15.06 7.85
C GLN A 225 6.03 14.35 7.67
N PHE A 226 5.97 13.03 7.49
CA PHE A 226 7.12 12.23 7.09
C PHE A 226 7.35 12.33 5.58
N GLY A 227 8.62 12.21 5.14
CA GLY A 227 8.92 11.82 3.77
C GLY A 227 8.35 10.43 3.46
N ILE A 228 8.08 10.14 2.19
CA ILE A 228 7.54 8.84 1.79
C ILE A 228 8.45 7.70 2.28
N GLU A 229 9.76 7.81 2.04
CA GLU A 229 10.75 6.80 2.41
C GLU A 229 10.79 6.60 3.92
N GLU A 230 10.92 7.68 4.69
CA GLU A 230 10.97 7.65 6.16
C GLU A 230 9.70 7.02 6.74
N TYR A 231 8.54 7.38 6.20
CA TYR A 231 7.27 6.81 6.63
C TYR A 231 7.22 5.29 6.39
N VAL A 232 7.64 4.88 5.21
CA VAL A 232 7.68 3.47 4.81
C VAL A 232 8.60 2.66 5.70
N GLU A 233 9.81 3.15 5.98
CA GLU A 233 10.77 2.47 6.85
C GLU A 233 10.22 2.30 8.28
N LEU A 234 9.66 3.37 8.85
CA LEU A 234 9.06 3.32 10.18
C LEU A 234 7.83 2.41 10.24
N TRP A 235 6.96 2.50 9.25
CA TRP A 235 5.77 1.66 9.19
C TRP A 235 6.12 0.18 9.08
N ARG A 236 7.13 -0.18 8.29
CA ARG A 236 7.68 -1.54 8.21
C ARG A 236 8.21 -2.05 9.54
N SER A 237 8.99 -1.23 10.23
CA SER A 237 9.58 -1.62 11.52
C SER A 237 8.51 -1.90 12.59
N LEU A 238 7.36 -1.22 12.51
CA LEU A 238 6.26 -1.34 13.47
C LEU A 238 5.25 -2.44 13.12
N GLU A 239 4.91 -2.62 11.85
CA GLU A 239 3.92 -3.62 11.43
C GLU A 239 4.56 -5.01 11.18
N GLY A 240 5.89 -5.11 11.21
CA GLY A 240 6.61 -6.38 11.04
C GLY A 240 6.35 -7.05 9.68
N ARG A 241 5.93 -6.28 8.66
CA ARG A 241 5.63 -6.84 7.35
C ARG A 241 6.89 -7.39 6.73
N LYS A 242 6.92 -8.70 6.57
CA LYS A 242 7.93 -9.42 5.79
C LYS A 242 7.49 -9.46 4.32
N ASN A 243 8.47 -9.58 3.43
CA ASN A 243 8.20 -9.96 2.05
C ASN A 243 7.51 -11.33 2.03
N ILE A 244 6.74 -11.64 1.00
CA ILE A 244 6.12 -12.95 0.82
C ILE A 244 6.96 -13.74 -0.16
N ALA A 245 7.46 -14.90 0.22
CA ALA A 245 8.17 -15.80 -0.68
C ALA A 245 7.33 -17.05 -0.95
N LEU A 246 7.05 -17.32 -2.23
CA LEU A 246 6.39 -18.56 -2.65
C LEU A 246 7.48 -19.58 -3.01
N ILE A 247 7.76 -20.53 -2.11
CA ILE A 247 8.77 -21.57 -2.33
C ILE A 247 8.12 -22.90 -2.72
N GLY A 248 8.83 -23.75 -3.41
CA GLY A 248 8.33 -25.06 -3.84
C GLY A 248 8.99 -25.55 -5.12
N PHE A 249 8.70 -26.78 -5.50
CA PHE A 249 9.29 -27.42 -6.67
C PHE A 249 8.86 -26.75 -7.98
N MET A 250 9.55 -27.05 -9.09
CA MET A 250 9.10 -26.61 -10.42
C MET A 250 7.68 -27.12 -10.71
N GLY A 251 6.87 -26.33 -11.40
CA GLY A 251 5.46 -26.68 -11.69
C GLY A 251 4.50 -26.52 -10.48
N SER A 252 4.96 -26.06 -9.30
CA SER A 252 4.07 -25.83 -8.15
C SER A 252 3.18 -24.58 -8.27
N GLY A 253 3.36 -23.74 -9.30
CA GLY A 253 2.51 -22.60 -9.56
C GLY A 253 2.97 -21.28 -8.91
N LYS A 254 4.25 -21.17 -8.50
CA LYS A 254 4.81 -19.98 -7.85
C LYS A 254 4.58 -18.69 -8.63
N THR A 255 4.91 -18.69 -9.91
CA THR A 255 4.73 -17.52 -10.79
C THR A 255 3.26 -17.14 -10.89
N THR A 256 2.38 -18.09 -11.23
CA THR A 256 0.95 -17.84 -11.41
C THR A 256 0.29 -17.28 -10.15
N LEU A 257 0.56 -17.90 -8.99
CA LEU A 257 0.04 -17.42 -7.71
C LEU A 257 0.71 -16.10 -7.28
N GLY A 258 1.98 -15.92 -7.63
CA GLY A 258 2.72 -14.67 -7.41
C GLY A 258 2.12 -13.50 -8.18
N GLU A 259 1.77 -13.67 -9.45
CA GLU A 259 1.10 -12.68 -10.29
C GLU A 259 -0.25 -12.27 -9.70
N LEU A 260 -1.08 -13.25 -9.30
CA LEU A 260 -2.38 -12.97 -8.68
C LEU A 260 -2.26 -12.23 -7.35
N LEU A 261 -1.32 -12.63 -6.49
CA LEU A 261 -1.07 -11.93 -5.23
C LEU A 261 -0.54 -10.51 -5.47
N SER A 262 0.32 -10.34 -6.47
CA SER A 262 0.87 -9.04 -6.87
C SER A 262 -0.24 -8.07 -7.24
N GLU A 263 -1.17 -8.49 -8.08
CA GLU A 263 -2.32 -7.68 -8.47
C GLU A 263 -3.21 -7.32 -7.27
N LYS A 264 -3.58 -8.33 -6.45
CA LYS A 264 -4.51 -8.12 -5.33
C LYS A 264 -3.93 -7.36 -4.15
N LEU A 265 -2.66 -7.58 -3.83
CA LEU A 265 -1.98 -6.92 -2.71
C LEU A 265 -1.31 -5.61 -3.12
N SER A 266 -1.25 -5.32 -4.43
CA SER A 266 -0.48 -4.20 -5.00
C SER A 266 0.97 -4.23 -4.54
N LEU A 267 1.58 -5.43 -4.52
CA LEU A 267 2.98 -5.64 -4.20
C LEU A 267 3.74 -6.05 -5.47
N PRO A 268 4.97 -5.57 -5.68
CA PRO A 268 5.77 -5.99 -6.83
C PRO A 268 6.08 -7.49 -6.76
N LEU A 269 5.97 -8.18 -7.90
CA LEU A 269 6.43 -9.54 -8.05
C LEU A 269 7.87 -9.54 -8.57
N VAL A 270 8.75 -10.25 -7.85
CA VAL A 270 10.12 -10.50 -8.27
C VAL A 270 10.27 -11.98 -8.61
N GLU A 271 10.42 -12.27 -9.89
CA GLU A 271 10.81 -13.60 -10.38
C GLU A 271 12.34 -13.70 -10.43
N LEU A 272 12.91 -14.45 -9.49
CA LEU A 272 14.36 -14.53 -9.33
C LEU A 272 15.04 -15.18 -10.54
N ASP A 273 14.40 -16.21 -11.12
CA ASP A 273 14.93 -16.88 -12.33
C ASP A 273 15.02 -15.91 -13.50
N ARG A 274 14.04 -15.04 -13.68
CA ARG A 274 14.06 -14.00 -14.72
C ARG A 274 15.16 -12.96 -14.47
N ARG A 275 15.32 -12.49 -13.24
CA ARG A 275 16.40 -11.57 -12.85
C ARG A 275 17.79 -12.16 -13.14
N LEU A 276 17.96 -13.46 -12.86
CA LEU A 276 19.19 -14.18 -13.17
C LEU A 276 19.46 -14.24 -14.68
N GLU A 277 18.46 -14.58 -15.49
CA GLU A 277 18.62 -14.64 -16.95
C GLU A 277 18.91 -13.28 -17.57
N GLU A 278 18.29 -12.22 -17.08
CA GLU A 278 18.58 -10.83 -17.47
C GLU A 278 20.02 -10.44 -17.12
N GLY A 279 20.47 -10.74 -15.88
CA GLY A 279 21.85 -10.47 -15.44
C GLY A 279 22.91 -11.26 -16.21
N PHE A 280 22.61 -12.48 -16.58
CA PHE A 280 23.51 -13.32 -17.38
C PHE A 280 23.46 -13.02 -18.89
N SER A 281 22.43 -12.34 -19.37
CA SER A 281 22.10 -12.23 -20.80
C SER A 281 22.04 -13.59 -21.51
N MET A 282 21.65 -14.64 -20.76
CA MET A 282 21.49 -16.00 -21.25
C MET A 282 20.52 -16.80 -20.40
N ARG A 283 20.01 -17.92 -20.94
CA ARG A 283 19.11 -18.81 -20.20
C ARG A 283 19.83 -19.57 -19.09
N ILE A 284 19.16 -19.83 -17.99
CA ILE A 284 19.68 -20.61 -16.84
C ILE A 284 20.24 -21.97 -17.30
N SER A 285 19.55 -22.66 -18.23
CA SER A 285 20.01 -23.97 -18.77
C SER A 285 21.33 -23.88 -19.50
N GLN A 286 21.63 -22.76 -20.16
CA GLN A 286 22.92 -22.51 -20.83
C GLN A 286 23.99 -22.17 -19.80
N TYR A 287 23.64 -21.38 -18.78
CA TYR A 287 24.54 -21.03 -17.70
C TYR A 287 25.03 -22.28 -16.93
N PHE A 288 24.09 -23.19 -16.59
CA PHE A 288 24.45 -24.49 -15.96
C PHE A 288 25.41 -25.32 -16.78
N LYS A 289 25.17 -25.41 -18.11
CA LYS A 289 26.08 -26.17 -19.01
C LYS A 289 27.47 -25.58 -19.09
N GLN A 290 27.58 -24.26 -19.07
CA GLN A 290 28.84 -23.54 -19.28
C GLN A 290 29.63 -23.38 -17.98
N PHE A 291 28.99 -23.11 -16.86
CA PHE A 291 29.63 -22.70 -15.60
C PHE A 291 29.40 -23.65 -14.43
N GLY A 292 28.49 -24.63 -14.56
CA GLY A 292 28.16 -25.59 -13.54
C GLY A 292 27.20 -25.08 -12.47
N GLU A 293 26.68 -26.01 -11.69
CA GLU A 293 25.64 -25.73 -10.69
C GLU A 293 26.15 -24.85 -9.53
N GLU A 294 27.35 -25.14 -9.02
CA GLU A 294 27.89 -24.42 -7.85
C GLU A 294 28.06 -22.92 -8.14
N ARG A 295 28.52 -22.56 -9.35
CA ARG A 295 28.64 -21.16 -9.73
C ARG A 295 27.27 -20.49 -9.88
N PHE A 296 26.30 -21.20 -10.47
CA PHE A 296 24.93 -20.71 -10.54
C PHE A 296 24.36 -20.42 -9.15
N ARG A 297 24.53 -21.34 -8.19
CA ARG A 297 24.03 -21.17 -6.83
C ARG A 297 24.65 -19.98 -6.09
N ARG A 298 25.91 -19.64 -6.40
CA ARG A 298 26.54 -18.41 -5.88
C ARG A 298 25.89 -17.15 -6.44
N GLU A 299 25.66 -17.12 -7.75
CA GLU A 299 24.97 -15.98 -8.37
C GLU A 299 23.51 -15.86 -7.89
N GLU A 300 22.80 -16.99 -7.74
CA GLU A 300 21.45 -17.03 -7.18
C GLU A 300 21.43 -16.39 -5.77
N THR A 301 22.40 -16.71 -4.92
CA THR A 301 22.52 -16.08 -3.59
C THR A 301 22.83 -14.59 -3.68
N LYS A 302 23.69 -14.19 -4.60
CA LYS A 302 24.07 -12.79 -4.81
C LYS A 302 22.86 -11.96 -5.25
N ILE A 303 22.15 -12.41 -6.28
CA ILE A 303 20.94 -11.72 -6.78
C ILE A 303 19.85 -11.68 -5.71
N LEU A 304 19.68 -12.73 -4.91
CA LEU A 304 18.73 -12.73 -3.79
C LEU A 304 19.06 -11.64 -2.77
N LYS A 305 20.33 -11.42 -2.44
CA LYS A 305 20.77 -10.32 -1.56
C LYS A 305 20.49 -8.96 -2.19
N GLU A 306 20.86 -8.79 -3.45
CA GLU A 306 20.64 -7.56 -4.21
C GLU A 306 19.15 -7.21 -4.24
N VAL A 307 18.25 -8.19 -4.45
CA VAL A 307 16.78 -7.98 -4.38
C VAL A 307 16.34 -7.42 -3.04
N PHE A 308 16.87 -7.92 -1.93
CA PHE A 308 16.51 -7.40 -0.62
C PHE A 308 17.19 -6.06 -0.26
N GLU A 309 18.31 -5.73 -0.88
CA GLU A 309 19.03 -4.47 -0.69
C GLU A 309 18.46 -3.35 -1.59
N GLU A 310 18.16 -3.64 -2.85
CA GLU A 310 17.62 -2.71 -3.82
C GLU A 310 16.16 -2.35 -3.51
N GLU A 311 15.40 -3.38 -3.19
CA GLU A 311 14.00 -3.27 -2.87
C GLU A 311 13.82 -2.97 -1.37
N ARG A 312 14.25 -1.81 -0.88
CA ARG A 312 13.89 -1.28 0.46
C ARG A 312 12.38 -1.02 0.59
N ASN A 313 11.59 -1.95 0.07
CA ASN A 313 10.19 -1.80 -0.31
C ASN A 313 9.22 -2.15 0.83
N LEU A 314 8.03 -1.63 0.71
CA LEU A 314 6.83 -1.91 1.53
C LEU A 314 6.43 -3.38 1.60
N GLY A 315 7.19 -4.23 0.96
CA GLY A 315 7.00 -5.65 0.77
C GLY A 315 7.03 -6.01 -0.71
N LEU A 316 7.48 -7.20 -1.00
CA LEU A 316 7.47 -7.78 -2.34
C LEU A 316 6.95 -9.21 -2.28
N ILE A 317 6.54 -9.72 -3.41
CA ILE A 317 6.27 -11.14 -3.61
C ILE A 317 7.47 -11.69 -4.36
N LEU A 318 8.15 -12.68 -3.76
CA LEU A 318 9.29 -13.36 -4.34
C LEU A 318 8.89 -14.72 -4.88
N SER A 319 9.14 -14.95 -6.16
CA SER A 319 9.01 -16.26 -6.81
C SER A 319 10.42 -16.76 -7.18
N PRO A 320 11.10 -17.48 -6.26
CA PRO A 320 12.43 -18.00 -6.53
C PRO A 320 12.38 -19.32 -7.31
N GLY A 321 13.51 -19.69 -7.90
CA GLY A 321 13.70 -21.01 -8.50
C GLY A 321 13.54 -22.16 -7.49
N GLY A 322 13.12 -23.34 -7.96
CA GLY A 322 12.90 -24.49 -7.06
C GLY A 322 14.14 -25.00 -6.31
N GLY A 323 15.34 -24.56 -6.66
CA GLY A 323 16.58 -24.91 -5.96
C GLY A 323 17.03 -23.91 -4.90
N ILE A 324 16.30 -22.83 -4.67
CA ILE A 324 16.68 -21.74 -3.75
C ILE A 324 16.97 -22.24 -2.33
N VAL A 325 16.26 -23.27 -1.88
CA VAL A 325 16.36 -23.83 -0.53
C VAL A 325 17.59 -24.72 -0.33
N LEU A 326 18.35 -25.04 -1.37
CA LEU A 326 19.52 -25.93 -1.26
C LEU A 326 20.65 -25.31 -0.43
N ARG A 327 20.87 -24.00 -0.56
CA ARG A 327 21.89 -23.29 0.23
C ARG A 327 21.32 -22.81 1.57
N GLU A 328 22.03 -23.11 2.65
CA GLU A 328 21.65 -22.66 3.99
C GLU A 328 21.57 -21.13 4.09
N GLU A 329 22.50 -20.43 3.41
CA GLU A 329 22.54 -18.98 3.36
C GLU A 329 21.24 -18.39 2.78
N ASN A 330 20.72 -18.97 1.70
CA ASN A 330 19.45 -18.55 1.12
C ASN A 330 18.27 -18.81 2.05
N ARG A 331 18.23 -19.98 2.72
CA ARG A 331 17.18 -20.29 3.70
C ARG A 331 17.18 -19.30 4.87
N LYS A 332 18.37 -18.89 5.35
CA LYS A 332 18.48 -17.85 6.39
C LYS A 332 17.92 -16.52 5.90
N LEU A 333 18.35 -16.05 4.73
CA LEU A 333 17.88 -14.81 4.13
C LEU A 333 16.36 -14.82 3.94
N LEU A 334 15.80 -15.89 3.40
CA LEU A 334 14.37 -16.03 3.21
C LEU A 334 13.61 -15.96 4.55
N LYS A 335 14.07 -16.68 5.58
CA LYS A 335 13.44 -16.65 6.90
C LYS A 335 13.51 -15.29 7.59
N GLU A 336 14.60 -14.57 7.41
CA GLU A 336 14.80 -13.25 8.00
C GLU A 336 13.98 -12.17 7.29
N GLN A 337 13.86 -12.26 5.97
CA GLN A 337 13.31 -11.20 5.12
C GLN A 337 11.88 -11.46 4.64
N CYS A 338 11.42 -12.73 4.63
CA CYS A 338 10.15 -13.12 4.05
C CYS A 338 9.27 -13.91 5.01
N PHE A 339 7.96 -13.84 4.80
CA PHE A 339 7.01 -14.89 5.18
C PHE A 339 6.98 -15.91 4.05
N CYS A 340 7.50 -17.10 4.30
CA CYS A 340 7.69 -18.14 3.29
C CYS A 340 6.49 -19.07 3.25
N ILE A 341 5.83 -19.19 2.09
CA ILE A 341 4.74 -20.13 1.88
C ILE A 341 5.22 -21.27 0.98
N TYR A 342 5.23 -22.48 1.51
CA TYR A 342 5.59 -23.67 0.76
C TYR A 342 4.39 -24.17 -0.04
N LEU A 343 4.50 -24.11 -1.37
CA LEU A 343 3.53 -24.66 -2.30
C LEU A 343 3.82 -26.16 -2.50
N GLN A 344 3.10 -27.00 -1.78
CA GLN A 344 3.30 -28.43 -1.78
C GLN A 344 2.52 -29.11 -2.90
N LEU A 345 3.20 -30.04 -3.59
CA LEU A 345 2.64 -30.84 -4.68
C LEU A 345 3.25 -32.23 -4.65
N SER A 346 2.50 -33.28 -5.01
CA SER A 346 3.05 -34.63 -5.12
C SER A 346 3.93 -34.80 -6.36
N PRO A 347 4.89 -35.74 -6.36
CA PRO A 347 5.73 -36.04 -7.55
C PRO A 347 4.89 -36.35 -8.79
N LYS A 348 3.79 -37.07 -8.63
CA LYS A 348 2.87 -37.41 -9.71
C LYS A 348 2.23 -36.15 -10.32
N ALA A 349 1.74 -35.26 -9.48
CA ALA A 349 1.12 -34.01 -9.92
C ALA A 349 2.13 -33.07 -10.55
N VAL A 350 3.41 -33.09 -10.11
CA VAL A 350 4.52 -32.38 -10.77
C VAL A 350 4.71 -32.91 -12.18
N LEU A 351 4.79 -34.23 -12.35
CA LEU A 351 4.97 -34.86 -13.67
C LEU A 351 3.84 -34.48 -14.63
N GLU A 352 2.59 -34.61 -14.20
CA GLU A 352 1.40 -34.27 -14.99
C GLU A 352 1.40 -32.79 -15.47
N ARG A 353 1.84 -31.87 -14.60
CA ARG A 353 1.94 -30.45 -14.97
C ARG A 353 3.08 -30.17 -15.94
N LEU A 354 4.25 -30.79 -15.73
CA LEU A 354 5.40 -30.64 -16.62
C LEU A 354 5.14 -31.26 -18.00
N GLU A 355 4.41 -32.37 -18.09
CA GLU A 355 3.99 -32.96 -19.36
C GLU A 355 3.08 -32.02 -20.15
N LYS A 356 2.09 -31.41 -19.50
CA LYS A 356 1.21 -30.41 -20.11
C LYS A 356 1.96 -29.15 -20.57
N GLU A 357 2.96 -28.71 -19.81
CA GLU A 357 3.84 -27.61 -20.22
C GLU A 357 4.76 -28.01 -21.38
N ALA A 358 5.23 -29.25 -21.43
CA ALA A 358 6.08 -29.77 -22.49
C ALA A 358 5.33 -29.91 -23.83
N GLU A 359 4.02 -30.19 -23.82
CA GLU A 359 3.19 -30.13 -25.04
C GLU A 359 3.19 -28.73 -25.67
N ASN A 360 3.29 -27.68 -24.85
CA ASN A 360 3.37 -26.29 -25.28
C ASN A 360 4.80 -25.76 -25.47
N ARG A 361 5.84 -26.51 -25.04
CA ARG A 361 7.27 -26.13 -25.09
C ARG A 361 8.15 -27.33 -25.48
N PRO A 362 8.41 -27.54 -26.77
CA PRO A 362 9.16 -28.73 -27.29
C PRO A 362 10.55 -28.94 -26.68
N VAL A 363 11.13 -27.94 -26.03
CA VAL A 363 12.47 -28.00 -25.42
C VAL A 363 12.52 -28.84 -24.13
N LEU A 364 11.37 -29.13 -23.52
CA LEU A 364 11.26 -29.91 -22.26
C LEU A 364 11.09 -31.44 -22.48
N GLN A 365 11.01 -31.90 -23.71
CA GLN A 365 10.65 -33.28 -24.07
C GLN A 365 11.65 -34.38 -23.71
N ASN A 366 12.77 -34.07 -23.07
CA ASN A 366 13.76 -35.07 -22.70
C ASN A 366 14.22 -34.97 -21.25
N LYS A 367 13.82 -35.92 -20.41
CA LYS A 367 14.49 -36.38 -19.17
C LYS A 367 13.89 -36.16 -17.80
N LEU A 368 12.61 -36.02 -17.59
CA LEU A 368 12.09 -36.15 -16.22
C LEU A 368 11.15 -37.37 -16.15
N ASP A 369 11.68 -38.53 -15.76
CA ASP A 369 10.87 -39.64 -15.33
C ASP A 369 10.43 -39.44 -13.86
N ILE A 370 9.36 -40.13 -13.46
CA ILE A 370 8.78 -40.03 -12.11
C ILE A 370 9.82 -40.31 -11.01
N ARG A 371 10.72 -41.26 -11.20
CA ARG A 371 11.72 -41.66 -10.20
C ARG A 371 12.75 -40.56 -9.96
N SER A 372 13.13 -39.86 -11.04
CA SER A 372 14.03 -38.71 -10.95
C SER A 372 13.40 -37.56 -10.20
N ILE A 373 12.09 -37.27 -10.43
CA ILE A 373 11.33 -36.26 -9.72
C ILE A 373 11.20 -36.64 -8.23
N GLU A 374 10.81 -37.88 -7.92
CA GLU A 374 10.70 -38.38 -6.55
C GLU A 374 11.99 -38.19 -5.78
N LYS A 375 13.11 -38.63 -6.33
CA LYS A 375 14.43 -38.49 -5.69
C LYS A 375 14.78 -37.03 -5.38
N ILE A 376 14.61 -36.12 -6.36
CA ILE A 376 14.91 -34.71 -6.16
C ILE A 376 13.97 -34.06 -5.14
N MET A 377 12.72 -34.46 -5.12
CA MET A 377 11.72 -33.96 -4.17
C MET A 377 12.01 -34.45 -2.75
N GLU A 378 12.33 -35.76 -2.58
CA GLU A 378 12.74 -36.32 -1.30
C GLU A 378 13.95 -35.58 -0.69
N GLU A 379 14.97 -35.26 -1.50
CA GLU A 379 16.14 -34.48 -1.06
C GLU A 379 15.80 -33.06 -0.60
N ARG A 380 14.70 -32.46 -1.13
CA ARG A 380 14.36 -31.04 -0.89
C ARG A 380 13.16 -30.86 0.04
N GLU A 381 12.33 -31.86 0.25
CA GLU A 381 11.09 -31.75 1.03
C GLU A 381 11.35 -31.20 2.44
N SER A 382 12.32 -31.77 3.15
CA SER A 382 12.71 -31.33 4.49
C SER A 382 13.23 -29.88 4.50
N LEU A 383 13.88 -29.42 3.41
CA LEU A 383 14.39 -28.07 3.27
C LEU A 383 13.26 -27.06 3.01
N TYR A 384 12.28 -27.42 2.18
CA TYR A 384 11.07 -26.60 1.98
C TYR A 384 10.27 -26.46 3.27
N GLN A 385 10.02 -27.59 3.96
CA GLN A 385 9.30 -27.59 5.25
C GLN A 385 10.04 -26.76 6.30
N ALA A 386 11.37 -26.89 6.39
CA ALA A 386 12.18 -26.11 7.32
C ALA A 386 12.22 -24.62 6.99
N CYS A 387 12.06 -24.24 5.73
CA CYS A 387 12.07 -22.84 5.27
C CYS A 387 10.68 -22.19 5.29
N GLY A 388 9.61 -22.98 5.11
CA GLY A 388 8.23 -22.50 5.05
C GLY A 388 7.69 -22.10 6.43
N ASP A 389 7.07 -20.94 6.54
CA ASP A 389 6.27 -20.51 7.69
C ASP A 389 4.85 -21.06 7.62
N ALA A 390 4.35 -21.32 6.40
CA ALA A 390 3.09 -21.95 6.13
C ALA A 390 3.21 -22.93 4.94
N VAL A 391 2.30 -23.89 4.86
CA VAL A 391 2.22 -24.87 3.76
C VAL A 391 0.86 -24.74 3.08
N LEU A 392 0.88 -24.61 1.75
CA LEU A 392 -0.30 -24.67 0.92
C LEU A 392 -0.21 -25.87 -0.02
N SER A 393 -1.08 -26.88 0.16
CA SER A 393 -1.23 -27.94 -0.82
C SER A 393 -1.96 -27.40 -2.05
N VAL A 394 -1.31 -27.45 -3.21
CA VAL A 394 -1.88 -26.98 -4.49
C VAL A 394 -2.39 -28.13 -5.37
N GLU A 395 -2.38 -29.35 -4.85
CA GLU A 395 -2.83 -30.53 -5.55
C GLU A 395 -4.36 -30.61 -5.65
N GLY A 396 -4.87 -30.83 -6.86
CA GLY A 396 -6.31 -30.95 -7.10
C GLY A 396 -7.12 -29.66 -6.96
N LYS A 397 -6.47 -28.52 -6.73
CA LYS A 397 -7.12 -27.21 -6.57
C LYS A 397 -7.01 -26.36 -7.83
N SER A 398 -8.05 -25.57 -8.09
CA SER A 398 -7.97 -24.49 -9.08
C SER A 398 -7.08 -23.35 -8.58
N VAL A 399 -6.71 -22.46 -9.48
CA VAL A 399 -5.90 -21.28 -9.13
C VAL A 399 -6.64 -20.37 -8.15
N GLU A 400 -7.95 -20.20 -8.34
CA GLU A 400 -8.83 -19.40 -7.49
C GLU A 400 -8.93 -20.00 -6.07
N GLN A 401 -9.05 -21.34 -5.96
CA GLN A 401 -9.06 -22.02 -4.66
C GLN A 401 -7.73 -21.87 -3.91
N CYS A 402 -6.62 -22.00 -4.63
CA CYS A 402 -5.30 -21.76 -4.05
C CYS A 402 -5.13 -20.30 -3.59
N GLU A 403 -5.64 -19.36 -4.36
CA GLU A 403 -5.59 -17.93 -4.03
C GLU A 403 -6.42 -17.61 -2.77
N GLU A 404 -7.64 -18.15 -2.66
CA GLU A 404 -8.48 -17.92 -1.50
C GLU A 404 -7.83 -18.49 -0.21
N GLU A 405 -7.19 -19.65 -0.30
CA GLU A 405 -6.49 -20.27 0.82
C GLU A 405 -5.20 -19.49 1.17
N LEU A 406 -4.44 -19.01 0.18
CA LEU A 406 -3.32 -18.10 0.36
C LEU A 406 -3.74 -16.82 1.09
N ARG A 407 -4.84 -16.22 0.66
CA ARG A 407 -5.38 -15.02 1.30
C ARG A 407 -5.70 -15.28 2.77
N ARG A 408 -6.33 -16.42 3.10
CA ARG A 408 -6.63 -16.81 4.48
C ARG A 408 -5.35 -16.99 5.31
N ILE A 409 -4.34 -17.68 4.79
CA ILE A 409 -3.03 -17.84 5.45
C ILE A 409 -2.41 -16.48 5.76
N LEU A 410 -2.42 -15.57 4.79
CA LEU A 410 -1.87 -14.22 4.96
C LEU A 410 -2.70 -13.38 5.94
N GLU A 411 -4.01 -13.48 5.92
CA GLU A 411 -4.89 -12.82 6.88
C GLU A 411 -4.62 -13.32 8.31
N GLU A 412 -4.47 -14.61 8.51
CA GLU A 412 -4.10 -15.19 9.81
C GLU A 412 -2.75 -14.69 10.30
N GLU A 413 -1.70 -14.71 9.47
CA GLU A 413 -0.37 -14.28 9.88
C GLU A 413 -0.26 -12.77 10.10
N PHE A 414 -0.86 -11.96 9.21
CA PHE A 414 -0.76 -10.50 9.32
C PHE A 414 -1.84 -9.86 10.20
N PHE A 415 -2.97 -10.52 10.45
CA PHE A 415 -4.09 -9.99 11.24
C PHE A 415 -4.22 -10.62 12.64
N LEU A 416 -3.82 -11.88 12.87
CA LEU A 416 -3.92 -12.52 14.20
C LEU A 416 -2.83 -12.05 15.16
N LYS A 417 -1.64 -11.66 14.70
CA LYS A 417 -0.65 -10.98 15.56
C LYS A 417 -1.12 -9.63 16.09
N LYS A 418 -2.22 -9.09 15.59
CA LYS A 418 -2.90 -7.90 16.14
C LYS A 418 -3.81 -8.21 17.35
N LYS A 419 -4.04 -9.48 17.71
CA LYS A 419 -4.89 -9.84 18.85
C LYS A 419 -4.14 -10.20 20.14
N GLU A 420 -2.82 -10.31 20.07
CA GLU A 420 -1.98 -10.72 21.23
C GLU A 420 -1.13 -9.57 21.81
N ILE A 421 -1.40 -8.29 21.43
CA ILE A 421 -0.78 -7.12 22.06
C ILE A 421 -1.93 -6.25 22.67
#